data_073ce9fb37d22c3761486a3dc8792e68
#
_entry.id   073ce9fb37d22c3761486a3dc8792e68
#
_cell.length_a   1.000
_cell.length_b   1.000
_cell.length_c   1.000
_cell.angle_alpha   90.00
_cell.angle_beta   90.00
_cell.angle_gamma   90.00
#
_symmetry.space_group_name_H-M   'P 1'
#
loop_
_entity.id
_entity.type
_entity.pdbx_description
1 polymer ?
#
loop_
_entity_poly.entity_id
_entity_poly.type
_entity_poly.pdbx_seq_one_letter_code
_entity_poly.pdbx_strand_id
1 'polypeptide(L)'
;RKDLDLWQAFLKFEEKLLLLAEDAGLKVRIVLEPSTPVEQLDFPAGAEYVVMCYNLYGNGTMPGPKADFAFLQQVYEKFRVLPNISYALANGGYIWENDGTTATQCRAAEAKALAEKAGVTPERDESSGALYFSYTEGRKNDTVWYADEQTLAQWTRCLGELTGEKVFISLWRL
;
A
#
# COMPACT_ATOMS: atom_id res chain seq x y z
N ARG A 1 -6.63 21.85 -11.72
CA ARG A 1 -7.45 22.91 -11.06
C ARG A 1 -8.70 22.33 -10.42
N LYS A 2 -9.54 21.59 -11.18
CA LYS A 2 -10.76 20.96 -10.60
C LYS A 2 -10.48 20.01 -9.44
N ASP A 3 -9.42 19.24 -9.50
CA ASP A 3 -9.07 18.30 -8.44
C ASP A 3 -8.65 19.00 -7.15
N LEU A 4 -7.93 20.13 -7.23
CA LEU A 4 -7.57 20.92 -6.04
C LEU A 4 -8.78 21.60 -5.40
N ASP A 5 -9.74 22.07 -6.20
CA ASP A 5 -10.99 22.66 -5.68
C ASP A 5 -11.81 21.61 -4.90
N LEU A 6 -11.83 20.36 -5.39
CA LEU A 6 -12.46 19.23 -4.69
C LEU A 6 -11.74 18.90 -3.38
N TRP A 7 -10.40 18.87 -3.40
CA TRP A 7 -9.61 18.66 -2.18
C TRP A 7 -9.84 19.77 -1.15
N GLN A 8 -9.89 21.04 -1.56
CA GLN A 8 -10.20 22.15 -0.67
C GLN A 8 -11.60 22.05 -0.07
N ALA A 9 -12.59 21.60 -0.85
CA ALA A 9 -13.94 21.34 -0.34
C ALA A 9 -13.96 20.17 0.66
N PHE A 10 -13.18 19.12 0.40
CA PHE A 10 -13.00 17.99 1.31
C PHE A 10 -12.36 18.43 2.63
N LEU A 11 -11.30 19.23 2.61
CA LEU A 11 -10.65 19.72 3.83
C LEU A 11 -11.59 20.58 4.69
N LYS A 12 -12.43 21.42 4.09
CA LYS A 12 -13.47 22.17 4.82
C LYS A 12 -14.53 21.26 5.45
N PHE A 13 -14.86 20.14 4.80
CA PHE A 13 -15.72 19.11 5.38
C PHE A 13 -15.00 18.42 6.55
N GLU A 14 -13.72 18.07 6.38
CA GLU A 14 -12.89 17.44 7.39
C GLU A 14 -12.81 18.29 8.68
N GLU A 15 -12.55 19.60 8.57
CA GLU A 15 -12.55 20.51 9.71
C GLU A 15 -13.84 20.43 10.52
N LYS A 16 -14.99 20.44 9.84
CA LYS A 16 -16.29 20.29 10.51
C LYS A 16 -16.48 18.93 11.14
N LEU A 17 -16.05 17.87 10.46
CA LEU A 17 -16.11 16.50 10.98
C LEU A 17 -15.28 16.37 12.24
N LEU A 18 -14.08 16.94 12.28
CA LEU A 18 -13.19 16.91 13.42
C LEU A 18 -13.81 17.57 14.66
N LEU A 19 -14.46 18.75 14.49
CA LEU A 19 -15.16 19.42 15.58
C LEU A 19 -16.31 18.56 16.15
N LEU A 20 -17.12 17.97 15.27
CA LEU A 20 -18.22 17.08 15.68
C LEU A 20 -17.73 15.81 16.36
N ALA A 21 -16.62 15.25 15.87
CA ALA A 21 -16.01 14.06 16.44
C ALA A 21 -15.41 14.33 17.83
N GLU A 22 -14.76 15.48 18.01
CA GLU A 22 -14.24 15.92 19.30
C GLU A 22 -15.36 16.05 20.36
N ASP A 23 -16.45 16.74 19.99
CA ASP A 23 -17.63 16.87 20.86
C ASP A 23 -18.25 15.52 21.24
N ALA A 24 -18.17 14.54 20.34
CA ALA A 24 -18.66 13.19 20.56
C ALA A 24 -17.63 12.24 21.23
N GLY A 25 -16.42 12.70 21.51
CA GLY A 25 -15.32 11.87 22.04
C GLY A 25 -14.82 10.80 21.08
N LEU A 26 -14.96 11.03 19.76
CA LEU A 26 -14.55 10.11 18.70
C LEU A 26 -13.19 10.50 18.12
N LYS A 27 -12.43 9.51 17.67
CA LYS A 27 -11.20 9.71 16.89
C LYS A 27 -11.50 9.55 15.40
N VAL A 28 -10.93 10.43 14.59
CA VAL A 28 -11.07 10.42 13.14
C VAL A 28 -9.79 9.86 12.51
N ARG A 29 -9.96 8.95 11.57
CA ARG A 29 -8.88 8.45 10.70
C ARG A 29 -9.26 8.73 9.25
N ILE A 30 -8.34 9.32 8.52
CA ILE A 30 -8.49 9.64 7.10
C ILE A 30 -7.47 8.85 6.32
N VAL A 31 -7.95 8.04 5.37
CA VAL A 31 -7.10 7.20 4.53
C VAL A 31 -6.78 7.94 3.24
N LEU A 32 -5.51 8.07 2.94
CA LEU A 32 -5.00 8.80 1.78
C LEU A 32 -4.28 7.86 0.80
N GLU A 33 -4.47 8.13 -0.48
CA GLU A 33 -3.70 7.46 -1.54
C GLU A 33 -2.34 8.14 -1.75
N PRO A 34 -1.33 7.42 -2.25
CA PRO A 34 -0.01 7.99 -2.58
C PRO A 34 -0.07 9.16 -3.58
N SER A 35 -1.11 9.19 -4.42
CA SER A 35 -1.37 10.27 -5.39
C SER A 35 -1.87 11.57 -4.77
N THR A 36 -2.33 11.57 -3.51
CA THR A 36 -2.86 12.76 -2.84
C THR A 36 -1.86 13.93 -2.88
N PRO A 37 -2.26 15.15 -3.31
CA PRO A 37 -1.36 16.28 -3.50
C PRO A 37 -1.09 17.04 -2.19
N VAL A 38 -0.52 16.35 -1.19
CA VAL A 38 -0.36 16.89 0.18
C VAL A 38 0.51 18.15 0.27
N GLU A 39 1.44 18.34 -0.68
CA GLU A 39 2.31 19.52 -0.72
C GLU A 39 1.56 20.81 -1.14
N GLN A 40 0.34 20.68 -1.65
CA GLN A 40 -0.48 21.79 -2.17
C GLN A 40 -1.68 22.09 -1.27
N LEU A 41 -1.81 21.40 -0.13
CA LEU A 41 -2.99 21.41 0.72
C LEU A 41 -2.59 21.49 2.20
N ASP A 42 -3.35 22.26 2.97
CA ASP A 42 -3.20 22.37 4.42
C ASP A 42 -4.16 21.39 5.11
N PHE A 43 -3.66 20.24 5.49
CA PHE A 43 -4.43 19.24 6.22
C PHE A 43 -4.59 19.61 7.69
N PRO A 44 -5.83 19.60 8.25
CA PRO A 44 -6.06 19.99 9.63
C PRO A 44 -5.45 19.01 10.63
N ALA A 45 -5.03 19.53 11.77
CA ALA A 45 -4.65 18.70 12.91
C ALA A 45 -5.91 18.08 13.56
N GLY A 46 -5.76 16.89 14.17
CA GLY A 46 -6.84 16.20 14.90
C GLY A 46 -7.25 14.86 14.29
N ALA A 47 -7.00 14.63 12.99
CA ALA A 47 -7.14 13.32 12.38
C ALA A 47 -5.84 12.51 12.50
N GLU A 48 -5.94 11.19 12.42
CA GLU A 48 -4.84 10.30 12.04
C GLU A 48 -4.90 10.08 10.52
N TYR A 49 -3.84 10.49 9.82
CA TYR A 49 -3.73 10.31 8.36
C TYR A 49 -3.04 8.99 8.06
N VAL A 50 -3.78 8.05 7.47
CA VAL A 50 -3.28 6.72 7.12
C VAL A 50 -2.95 6.68 5.65
N VAL A 51 -1.67 6.54 5.30
CA VAL A 51 -1.25 6.49 3.89
C VAL A 51 -1.20 5.05 3.40
N MET A 52 -1.88 4.77 2.29
CA MET A 52 -1.87 3.47 1.62
C MET A 52 -0.53 3.23 0.92
N CYS A 53 0.37 2.45 1.54
CA CYS A 53 1.68 2.10 1.00
C CYS A 53 1.61 0.79 0.21
N TYR A 54 0.70 0.70 -0.75
CA TYR A 54 0.50 -0.47 -1.61
C TYR A 54 -0.14 -0.07 -2.95
N ASN A 55 -0.34 -1.02 -3.85
CA ASN A 55 -0.81 -0.81 -5.23
C ASN A 55 0.20 -0.06 -6.12
N LEU A 56 1.50 -0.21 -5.84
CA LEU A 56 2.54 0.23 -6.77
C LEU A 56 2.38 -0.50 -8.12
N TYR A 57 2.14 -1.82 -8.07
CA TYR A 57 1.73 -2.63 -9.19
C TYR A 57 0.42 -3.37 -8.89
N GLY A 58 -0.36 -3.66 -9.93
CA GLY A 58 -1.64 -4.34 -9.84
C GLY A 58 -2.34 -4.47 -11.19
N ASN A 59 -3.64 -4.67 -11.17
CA ASN A 59 -4.40 -4.74 -12.42
C ASN A 59 -4.24 -3.46 -13.24
N GLY A 60 -3.89 -3.59 -14.51
CA GLY A 60 -3.59 -2.50 -15.42
C GLY A 60 -2.10 -2.15 -15.53
N THR A 61 -1.22 -2.77 -14.75
CA THR A 61 0.24 -2.62 -14.84
C THR A 61 0.91 -3.93 -15.24
N MET A 62 2.18 -3.86 -15.65
CA MET A 62 3.03 -5.04 -15.76
C MET A 62 3.22 -5.70 -14.38
N PRO A 63 3.62 -7.00 -14.33
CA PRO A 63 3.89 -7.69 -13.07
C PRO A 63 4.90 -6.97 -12.18
N GLY A 64 4.60 -6.91 -10.87
CA GLY A 64 5.48 -6.29 -9.89
C GLY A 64 4.91 -6.34 -8.46
N PRO A 65 5.69 -5.93 -7.46
CA PRO A 65 5.30 -5.95 -6.06
C PRO A 65 4.26 -4.88 -5.73
N LYS A 66 3.44 -5.10 -4.70
CA LYS A 66 2.51 -4.07 -4.18
C LYS A 66 3.20 -2.82 -3.64
N ALA A 67 4.42 -2.98 -3.12
CA ALA A 67 5.32 -1.92 -2.71
C ALA A 67 6.77 -2.40 -2.85
N ASP A 68 7.69 -1.46 -2.95
CA ASP A 68 9.14 -1.67 -2.82
C ASP A 68 9.75 -0.61 -1.89
N PHE A 69 11.01 -0.76 -1.53
CA PHE A 69 11.67 0.14 -0.59
C PHE A 69 11.78 1.57 -1.13
N ALA A 70 11.98 1.74 -2.43
CA ALA A 70 12.03 3.06 -3.07
C ALA A 70 10.68 3.77 -3.01
N PHE A 71 9.60 3.06 -3.26
CA PHE A 71 8.24 3.58 -3.15
C PHE A 71 7.90 3.96 -1.70
N LEU A 72 8.26 3.13 -0.71
CA LEU A 72 8.06 3.45 0.71
C LEU A 72 8.81 4.73 1.10
N GLN A 73 10.04 4.91 0.63
CA GLN A 73 10.80 6.13 0.85
C GLN A 73 10.13 7.34 0.20
N GLN A 74 9.66 7.24 -1.04
CA GLN A 74 8.94 8.32 -1.72
C GLN A 74 7.65 8.70 -0.98
N VAL A 75 6.89 7.71 -0.50
CA VAL A 75 5.70 7.95 0.31
C VAL A 75 6.06 8.68 1.61
N TYR A 76 7.08 8.21 2.34
CA TYR A 76 7.55 8.88 3.56
C TYR A 76 7.92 10.34 3.29
N GLU A 77 8.80 10.60 2.32
CA GLU A 77 9.27 11.95 2.00
C GLU A 77 8.12 12.90 1.64
N LYS A 78 7.15 12.42 0.89
CA LYS A 78 5.98 13.20 0.48
C LYS A 78 5.04 13.50 1.63
N PHE A 79 4.73 12.50 2.45
CA PHE A 79 3.66 12.59 3.45
C PHE A 79 4.13 13.03 4.84
N ARG A 80 5.43 13.08 5.11
CA ARG A 80 5.99 13.52 6.41
C ARG A 80 5.61 14.94 6.83
N VAL A 81 5.02 15.72 5.94
CA VAL A 81 4.49 17.07 6.22
C VAL A 81 3.17 17.04 6.98
N LEU A 82 2.47 15.89 7.01
CA LEU A 82 1.20 15.74 7.71
C LEU A 82 1.39 15.69 9.24
N PRO A 83 0.43 16.24 10.02
CA PRO A 83 0.60 16.39 11.46
C PRO A 83 0.55 15.10 12.27
N ASN A 84 -0.11 14.06 11.80
CA ASN A 84 -0.26 12.78 12.51
C ASN A 84 -0.40 11.66 11.50
N ILE A 85 0.71 11.06 11.12
CA ILE A 85 0.77 10.07 10.03
C ILE A 85 0.93 8.66 10.58
N SER A 86 0.24 7.72 9.94
CA SER A 86 0.50 6.29 10.02
C SER A 86 0.43 5.65 8.63
N TYR A 87 0.80 4.39 8.52
CA TYR A 87 0.94 3.73 7.22
C TYR A 87 0.07 2.48 7.15
N ALA A 88 -0.49 2.21 5.98
CA ALA A 88 -1.20 0.97 5.69
C ALA A 88 -0.41 0.13 4.70
N LEU A 89 -0.14 -1.12 5.06
CA LEU A 89 0.49 -2.13 4.22
C LEU A 89 -0.55 -3.18 3.81
N ALA A 90 -0.33 -3.85 2.69
CA ALA A 90 -1.20 -4.93 2.25
C ALA A 90 -0.43 -6.23 2.06
N ASN A 91 -0.95 -7.33 2.64
CA ASN A 91 -0.44 -8.67 2.36
C ASN A 91 -0.98 -9.22 1.03
N GLY A 92 -0.52 -10.43 0.64
CA GLY A 92 -0.90 -11.05 -0.61
C GLY A 92 -0.41 -10.24 -1.82
N GLY A 93 -1.04 -10.46 -2.96
CA GLY A 93 -0.54 -9.90 -4.21
C GLY A 93 -1.50 -10.02 -5.35
N TYR A 94 -0.93 -10.28 -6.52
CA TYR A 94 -1.65 -10.44 -7.76
C TYR A 94 -1.08 -11.58 -8.59
N ILE A 95 -1.94 -12.17 -9.40
CA ILE A 95 -1.61 -13.13 -10.47
C ILE A 95 -1.85 -12.40 -11.79
N TRP A 96 -0.82 -12.19 -12.58
CA TRP A 96 -0.91 -11.63 -13.93
C TRP A 96 -1.01 -12.74 -14.95
N GLU A 97 -2.01 -12.62 -15.81
CA GLU A 97 -2.26 -13.60 -16.88
C GLU A 97 -1.37 -13.33 -18.09
N ASN A 98 -0.70 -14.37 -18.59
CA ASN A 98 0.16 -14.33 -19.78
C ASN A 98 1.20 -13.19 -19.77
N ASP A 99 1.77 -12.87 -18.59
CA ASP A 99 2.71 -11.76 -18.41
C ASP A 99 2.20 -10.42 -18.94
N GLY A 100 0.87 -10.29 -19.03
CA GLY A 100 0.18 -9.08 -19.49
C GLY A 100 -0.10 -8.10 -18.33
N THR A 101 -1.07 -7.22 -18.58
CA THR A 101 -1.48 -6.20 -17.57
C THR A 101 -2.76 -6.57 -16.83
N THR A 102 -3.43 -7.65 -17.22
CA THR A 102 -4.61 -8.15 -16.50
C THR A 102 -4.17 -8.94 -15.31
N ALA A 103 -4.60 -8.53 -14.12
CA ALA A 103 -4.22 -9.17 -12.88
C ALA A 103 -5.41 -9.41 -11.95
N THR A 104 -5.40 -10.56 -11.29
CA THR A 104 -6.37 -10.94 -10.26
C THR A 104 -5.70 -10.92 -8.90
N GLN A 105 -6.36 -10.37 -7.88
CA GLN A 105 -5.85 -10.39 -6.51
C GLN A 105 -5.77 -11.80 -5.95
N CYS A 106 -4.72 -12.09 -5.18
CA CYS A 106 -4.58 -13.32 -4.43
C CYS A 106 -4.07 -13.05 -3.00
N ARG A 107 -4.47 -13.93 -2.06
CA ARG A 107 -3.90 -13.95 -0.72
C ARG A 107 -2.53 -14.63 -0.72
N ALA A 108 -1.69 -14.34 0.25
CA ALA A 108 -0.39 -14.99 0.38
C ALA A 108 -0.49 -16.54 0.46
N ALA A 109 -1.49 -17.04 1.17
CA ALA A 109 -1.74 -18.49 1.25
C ALA A 109 -2.13 -19.11 -0.10
N GLU A 110 -2.91 -18.38 -0.92
CA GLU A 110 -3.28 -18.81 -2.28
C GLU A 110 -2.07 -18.83 -3.21
N ALA A 111 -1.22 -17.81 -3.13
CA ALA A 111 0.04 -17.75 -3.89
C ALA A 111 0.98 -18.90 -3.51
N LYS A 112 1.14 -19.20 -2.21
CA LYS A 112 1.94 -20.33 -1.72
C LYS A 112 1.41 -21.67 -2.23
N ALA A 113 0.10 -21.90 -2.11
CA ALA A 113 -0.52 -23.15 -2.60
C ALA A 113 -0.38 -23.30 -4.13
N LEU A 114 -0.44 -22.19 -4.87
CA LEU A 114 -0.25 -22.18 -6.31
C LEU A 114 1.19 -22.56 -6.70
N ALA A 115 2.19 -22.00 -6.01
CA ALA A 115 3.59 -22.35 -6.21
C ALA A 115 3.86 -23.86 -5.94
N GLU A 116 3.31 -24.39 -4.84
CA GLU A 116 3.39 -25.82 -4.50
C GLU A 116 2.76 -26.69 -5.58
N LYS A 117 1.54 -26.36 -6.03
CA LYS A 117 0.84 -27.06 -7.11
C LYS A 117 1.63 -27.05 -8.42
N ALA A 118 2.25 -25.92 -8.73
CA ALA A 118 3.05 -25.75 -9.94
C ALA A 118 4.46 -26.36 -9.83
N GLY A 119 4.89 -26.77 -8.64
CA GLY A 119 6.23 -27.30 -8.39
C GLY A 119 7.34 -26.27 -8.54
N VAL A 120 7.03 -24.99 -8.32
CA VAL A 120 7.98 -23.88 -8.39
C VAL A 120 8.30 -23.31 -7.02
N THR A 121 9.52 -22.85 -6.83
CA THR A 121 9.95 -22.19 -5.60
C THR A 121 9.90 -20.68 -5.81
N PRO A 122 9.10 -19.93 -5.03
CA PRO A 122 9.10 -18.47 -5.12
C PRO A 122 10.47 -17.87 -4.78
N GLU A 123 10.89 -16.89 -5.53
CA GLU A 123 12.11 -16.11 -5.29
C GLU A 123 11.75 -14.83 -4.55
N ARG A 124 12.68 -14.38 -3.68
CA ARG A 124 12.52 -13.10 -2.99
C ARG A 124 13.27 -12.00 -3.74
N ASP A 125 12.55 -11.00 -4.18
CA ASP A 125 13.13 -9.83 -4.82
C ASP A 125 13.84 -8.92 -3.79
N GLU A 126 15.09 -8.63 -4.00
CA GLU A 126 15.91 -7.83 -3.07
C GLU A 126 15.46 -6.37 -2.99
N SER A 127 14.93 -5.82 -4.08
CA SER A 127 14.54 -4.40 -4.17
C SER A 127 13.23 -4.11 -3.46
N SER A 128 12.37 -5.09 -3.33
CA SER A 128 11.06 -4.96 -2.70
C SER A 128 10.90 -5.81 -1.44
N GLY A 129 11.68 -6.88 -1.29
CA GLY A 129 11.46 -7.91 -0.28
C GLY A 129 10.23 -8.79 -0.55
N ALA A 130 9.48 -8.56 -1.62
CA ALA A 130 8.34 -9.38 -2.00
C ALA A 130 8.77 -10.71 -2.65
N LEU A 131 7.86 -11.67 -2.63
CA LEU A 131 8.06 -12.96 -3.31
C LEU A 131 7.42 -12.93 -4.70
N TYR A 132 8.07 -13.59 -5.66
CA TYR A 132 7.54 -13.76 -7.01
C TYR A 132 7.89 -15.13 -7.60
N PHE A 133 7.10 -15.56 -8.54
CA PHE A 133 7.36 -16.74 -9.38
C PHE A 133 6.51 -16.67 -10.66
N SER A 134 6.93 -17.39 -11.69
CA SER A 134 6.13 -17.65 -12.88
C SER A 134 5.84 -19.13 -13.01
N TYR A 135 4.70 -19.48 -13.59
CA TYR A 135 4.31 -20.86 -13.85
C TYR A 135 3.53 -20.94 -15.16
N THR A 136 3.53 -22.14 -15.74
CA THR A 136 2.80 -22.41 -16.98
C THR A 136 1.67 -23.39 -16.71
N GLU A 137 0.45 -23.03 -17.08
CA GLU A 137 -0.71 -23.92 -17.07
C GLU A 137 -1.29 -24.04 -18.49
N GLY A 138 -1.07 -25.17 -19.13
CA GLY A 138 -1.42 -25.38 -20.54
C GLY A 138 -0.54 -24.54 -21.49
N ARG A 139 -1.13 -23.50 -22.08
CA ARG A 139 -0.43 -22.55 -22.98
C ARG A 139 -0.26 -21.16 -22.35
N LYS A 140 -0.69 -20.97 -21.12
CA LYS A 140 -0.62 -19.70 -20.42
C LYS A 140 0.62 -19.66 -19.53
N ASN A 141 1.32 -18.55 -19.56
CA ASN A 141 2.43 -18.27 -18.66
C ASN A 141 2.03 -17.13 -17.74
N ASP A 142 1.79 -17.45 -16.49
CA ASP A 142 1.30 -16.50 -15.50
C ASP A 142 2.40 -16.11 -14.51
N THR A 143 2.43 -14.86 -14.08
CA THR A 143 3.39 -14.37 -13.08
C THR A 143 2.67 -13.93 -11.82
N VAL A 144 3.19 -14.34 -10.67
CA VAL A 144 2.67 -14.03 -9.33
C VAL A 144 3.68 -13.19 -8.56
N TRP A 145 3.20 -12.09 -7.97
CA TRP A 145 3.93 -11.32 -6.97
C TRP A 145 3.10 -11.21 -5.71
N TYR A 146 3.70 -11.44 -4.54
CA TYR A 146 2.98 -11.35 -3.27
C TYR A 146 3.87 -10.99 -2.10
N ALA A 147 3.26 -10.30 -1.11
CA ALA A 147 3.85 -10.01 0.18
C ALA A 147 3.44 -11.08 1.19
N ASP A 148 4.42 -11.67 1.86
CA ASP A 148 4.25 -12.56 3.01
C ASP A 148 4.55 -11.82 4.32
N GLU A 149 4.55 -12.54 5.43
CA GLU A 149 4.83 -12.00 6.75
C GLU A 149 6.23 -11.38 6.85
N GLN A 150 7.22 -11.99 6.19
CA GLN A 150 8.60 -11.48 6.17
C GLN A 150 8.69 -10.19 5.35
N THR A 151 7.99 -10.11 4.22
CA THR A 151 7.89 -8.89 3.41
C THR A 151 7.30 -7.74 4.22
N LEU A 152 6.18 -7.98 4.92
CA LEU A 152 5.54 -6.97 5.77
C LEU A 152 6.46 -6.51 6.91
N ALA A 153 7.22 -7.43 7.52
CA ALA A 153 8.19 -7.10 8.56
C ALA A 153 9.34 -6.22 8.01
N GLN A 154 9.81 -6.49 6.80
CA GLN A 154 10.84 -5.68 6.13
C GLN A 154 10.33 -4.27 5.79
N TRP A 155 9.11 -4.15 5.25
CA TRP A 155 8.49 -2.86 4.96
C TRP A 155 8.24 -2.03 6.23
N THR A 156 7.75 -2.68 7.29
CA THR A 156 7.57 -2.03 8.60
C THR A 156 8.89 -1.51 9.16
N ARG A 157 9.95 -2.30 9.06
CA ARG A 157 11.30 -1.89 9.48
C ARG A 157 11.80 -0.71 8.66
N CYS A 158 11.66 -0.75 7.34
CA CYS A 158 12.04 0.35 6.44
C CYS A 158 11.35 1.66 6.85
N LEU A 159 10.04 1.64 7.07
CA LEU A 159 9.30 2.82 7.54
C LEU A 159 9.76 3.29 8.92
N GLY A 160 10.05 2.37 9.85
CA GLY A 160 10.60 2.69 11.16
C GLY A 160 11.97 3.36 11.09
N GLU A 161 12.85 2.90 10.20
CA GLU A 161 14.17 3.50 9.94
C GLU A 161 14.04 4.88 9.30
N LEU A 162 13.14 5.07 8.35
CA LEU A 162 12.88 6.37 7.70
C LEU A 162 12.32 7.41 8.68
N THR A 163 11.40 7.01 9.55
CA THR A 163 10.79 7.92 10.54
C THR A 163 11.70 8.18 11.75
N GLY A 164 12.63 7.27 12.06
CA GLY A 164 13.40 7.28 13.29
C GLY A 164 12.59 6.96 14.55
N GLU A 165 11.35 6.51 14.40
CA GLU A 165 10.38 6.28 15.48
C GLU A 165 9.65 4.94 15.29
N LYS A 166 8.92 4.54 16.34
CA LYS A 166 8.00 3.41 16.25
C LYS A 166 6.81 3.80 15.37
N VAL A 167 6.64 3.12 14.24
CA VAL A 167 5.52 3.34 13.33
C VAL A 167 4.30 2.50 13.71
N PHE A 168 3.11 3.07 13.50
CA PHE A 168 1.85 2.35 13.56
C PHE A 168 1.47 1.90 12.16
N ILE A 169 1.23 0.59 12.00
CA ILE A 169 0.89 -0.04 10.74
C ILE A 169 -0.54 -0.56 10.77
N SER A 170 -1.33 -0.17 9.79
CA SER A 170 -2.60 -0.82 9.48
C SER A 170 -2.37 -1.89 8.43
N LEU A 171 -2.96 -3.06 8.60
CA LEU A 171 -2.91 -4.14 7.59
C LEU A 171 -4.21 -4.15 6.79
N TRP A 172 -4.05 -4.15 5.47
CA TRP A 172 -5.15 -4.28 4.53
C TRP A 172 -5.22 -5.70 4.01
N ARG A 173 -6.39 -6.34 4.17
CA ARG A 173 -6.70 -7.74 3.84
C ARG A 173 -5.78 -8.77 4.50
N LEU A 174 -6.30 -9.34 5.54
CA LEU A 174 -5.86 -10.60 6.13
C LEU A 174 -6.53 -11.78 5.41
#